data_b072dc0a4bffa7bde1e673096c8ddfcf
#
_entry.id   b072dc0a4bffa7bde1e673096c8ddfcf
#
_cell.length_a   1.000
_cell.length_b   1.000
_cell.length_c   1.000
_cell.angle_alpha   90.00
_cell.angle_beta   90.00
_cell.angle_gamma   90.00
#
_symmetry.space_group_name_H-M   'P 1'
#
loop_
_entity.id
_entity.type
_entity.pdbx_description
1 polymer ?
#
loop_
_entity_poly.entity_id
_entity_poly.type
_entity_poly.pdbx_seq_one_letter_code
_entity_poly.pdbx_strand_id
1 'polypeptide(L)'
;DMGGKVKYQVERGLDVAIGEYAPGRAIVVDKTTYQIGGLYYPGGERSERIAASPARSFINDASYRKTIRTCGQCGWFGLEEDNHEACPFCGNSVLTNMLPMLRPWGFAPRNATSIETAQLNEEYTATQQPLYSTLPDADDVTDVDGCANIRMAVRPNQRIIMLNKGVGGKGFTICCDCGAAM
;
A
#
# COMPACT_ATOMS: atom_id res chain seq x y z
N ASP A 1 -17.41 22.68 -18.65
CA ASP A 1 -18.56 22.57 -17.74
C ASP A 1 -19.01 21.12 -17.63
N MET A 2 -18.30 20.34 -16.83
CA MET A 2 -18.77 18.99 -16.56
C MET A 2 -18.41 18.64 -15.12
N GLY A 3 -19.37 18.89 -14.24
CA GLY A 3 -19.44 18.21 -12.97
C GLY A 3 -19.53 16.71 -13.24
N GLY A 4 -18.39 16.06 -13.34
CA GLY A 4 -18.32 14.63 -13.63
C GLY A 4 -18.96 13.85 -12.52
N LYS A 5 -20.20 13.42 -12.71
CA LYS A 5 -20.79 12.39 -11.86
C LYS A 5 -19.89 11.15 -11.97
N VAL A 6 -19.45 10.63 -10.85
CA VAL A 6 -18.83 9.31 -10.79
C VAL A 6 -19.78 8.32 -11.43
N LYS A 7 -19.41 7.77 -12.58
CA LYS A 7 -20.29 6.88 -13.35
C LYS A 7 -20.32 5.48 -12.74
N TYR A 8 -19.18 5.04 -12.24
CA TYR A 8 -19.01 3.73 -11.62
C TYR A 8 -18.07 3.84 -10.43
N GLN A 9 -18.42 3.19 -9.35
CA GLN A 9 -17.57 2.99 -8.19
C GLN A 9 -17.51 1.51 -7.91
N VAL A 10 -16.35 0.91 -8.13
CA VAL A 10 -16.10 -0.51 -7.87
C VAL A 10 -15.39 -0.60 -6.52
N GLU A 11 -15.96 -1.37 -5.60
CA GLU A 11 -15.40 -1.56 -4.26
C GLU A 11 -14.74 -2.94 -4.13
N ARG A 12 -13.60 -2.98 -3.49
CA ARG A 12 -12.84 -4.19 -3.13
C ARG A 12 -12.16 -3.98 -1.78
N GLY A 13 -11.92 -5.06 -1.07
CA GLY A 13 -11.01 -5.03 0.09
C GLY A 13 -9.67 -4.41 -0.30
N LEU A 14 -9.10 -3.61 0.57
CA LEU A 14 -7.86 -2.88 0.25
C LEU A 14 -6.70 -3.82 -0.07
N ASP A 15 -6.63 -4.96 0.61
CA ASP A 15 -5.66 -6.03 0.39
C ASP A 15 -5.67 -6.57 -1.05
N VAL A 16 -6.86 -6.69 -1.64
CA VAL A 16 -7.05 -7.08 -3.04
C VAL A 16 -6.82 -5.89 -3.97
N ALA A 17 -7.39 -4.73 -3.63
CA ALA A 17 -7.36 -3.54 -4.47
C ALA A 17 -5.94 -3.04 -4.76
N ILE A 18 -5.01 -3.14 -3.80
CA ILE A 18 -3.60 -2.74 -4.02
C ILE A 18 -2.88 -3.60 -5.07
N GLY A 19 -3.39 -4.78 -5.37
CA GLY A 19 -2.89 -5.64 -6.46
C GLY A 19 -3.66 -5.44 -7.75
N GLU A 20 -5.00 -5.56 -7.69
CA GLU A 20 -5.85 -5.54 -8.88
C GLU A 20 -5.97 -4.15 -9.51
N TYR A 21 -5.95 -3.09 -8.68
CA TYR A 21 -6.09 -1.69 -9.13
C TYR A 21 -4.80 -0.90 -9.02
N ALA A 22 -3.66 -1.59 -8.96
CA ALA A 22 -2.37 -0.91 -8.98
C ALA A 22 -2.22 -0.04 -10.25
N PRO A 23 -1.51 1.08 -10.18
CA PRO A 23 -1.18 1.86 -11.36
C PRO A 23 -0.56 1.01 -12.47
N GLY A 24 -1.00 1.20 -13.70
CA GLY A 24 -0.62 0.39 -14.85
C GLY A 24 -1.52 -0.82 -15.13
N ARG A 25 -2.32 -1.26 -14.16
CA ARG A 25 -3.28 -2.36 -14.34
C ARG A 25 -4.48 -1.95 -15.16
N ALA A 26 -5.08 -2.93 -15.83
CA ALA A 26 -6.34 -2.74 -16.54
C ALA A 26 -7.51 -3.33 -15.75
N ILE A 27 -8.62 -2.62 -15.75
CA ILE A 27 -9.88 -3.11 -15.22
C ILE A 27 -10.98 -3.01 -16.26
N VAL A 28 -11.93 -3.91 -16.21
CA VAL A 28 -13.11 -3.89 -17.08
C VAL A 28 -14.33 -3.57 -16.23
N VAL A 29 -14.99 -2.48 -16.55
CA VAL A 29 -16.24 -2.07 -15.91
C VAL A 29 -17.28 -1.84 -16.99
N ASP A 30 -18.41 -2.53 -16.89
CA ASP A 30 -19.50 -2.43 -17.86
C ASP A 30 -19.02 -2.60 -19.32
N LYS A 31 -18.26 -3.67 -19.58
CA LYS A 31 -17.68 -4.00 -20.89
C LYS A 31 -16.70 -2.95 -21.44
N THR A 32 -16.28 -2.01 -20.63
CA THR A 32 -15.35 -0.94 -21.00
C THR A 32 -14.05 -1.12 -20.24
N THR A 33 -12.94 -1.10 -20.94
CA THR A 33 -11.61 -1.25 -20.35
C THR A 33 -11.03 0.09 -19.93
N TYR A 34 -10.50 0.16 -18.71
CA TYR A 34 -9.83 1.33 -18.16
C TYR A 34 -8.45 0.92 -17.66
N GLN A 35 -7.45 1.74 -17.91
CA GLN A 35 -6.14 1.57 -17.30
C GLN A 35 -6.04 2.46 -16.07
N ILE A 36 -5.62 1.87 -14.95
CA ILE A 36 -5.39 2.63 -13.73
C ILE A 36 -4.16 3.51 -13.90
N GLY A 37 -4.32 4.79 -13.68
CA GLY A 37 -3.27 5.79 -13.90
C GLY A 37 -2.87 6.56 -12.66
N GLY A 38 -3.46 6.26 -11.50
CA GLY A 38 -3.11 6.96 -10.28
C GLY A 38 -4.02 6.67 -9.10
N LEU A 39 -3.88 7.51 -8.08
CA LEU A 39 -4.65 7.42 -6.86
C LEU A 39 -5.88 8.32 -6.93
N TYR A 40 -6.98 7.81 -6.41
CA TYR A 40 -8.19 8.59 -6.15
C TYR A 40 -8.14 9.15 -4.73
N TYR A 41 -8.62 10.37 -4.60
CA TYR A 41 -8.70 11.07 -3.34
C TYR A 41 -10.06 11.79 -3.19
N PRO A 42 -10.83 11.51 -2.12
CA PRO A 42 -12.21 12.01 -2.00
C PRO A 42 -12.30 13.51 -1.71
N GLY A 43 -11.26 14.13 -1.16
CA GLY A 43 -11.18 15.58 -0.94
C GLY A 43 -10.98 16.39 -2.21
N GLY A 44 -10.86 15.72 -3.34
CA GLY A 44 -10.64 16.33 -4.66
C GLY A 44 -11.91 16.81 -5.37
N GLU A 45 -13.05 16.88 -4.71
CA GLU A 45 -14.16 17.64 -5.24
C GLU A 45 -13.66 19.06 -5.50
N ARG A 46 -13.68 19.42 -6.75
CA ARG A 46 -13.28 20.74 -7.25
C ARG A 46 -14.05 21.85 -6.55
N SER A 47 -13.68 22.14 -5.35
CA SER A 47 -13.94 23.43 -4.74
C SER A 47 -13.03 24.41 -5.45
N GLU A 48 -13.63 25.12 -6.31
CA GLU A 48 -13.18 26.28 -7.04
C GLU A 48 -11.93 26.95 -6.46
N ARG A 49 -10.87 27.01 -7.25
CA ARG A 49 -9.88 28.11 -7.28
C ARG A 49 -8.81 28.20 -6.20
N ILE A 50 -8.54 27.26 -5.36
CA ILE A 50 -7.46 27.43 -4.38
C ILE A 50 -6.42 26.32 -4.49
N ALA A 51 -5.24 26.76 -4.70
CA ALA A 51 -3.91 26.23 -4.87
C ALA A 51 -3.37 25.15 -3.91
N ALA A 52 -4.16 24.51 -3.09
CA ALA A 52 -3.74 23.34 -2.35
C ALA A 52 -4.15 22.11 -3.15
N SER A 53 -3.21 21.47 -3.79
CA SER A 53 -3.47 20.22 -4.48
C SER A 53 -4.06 19.19 -3.52
N PRO A 54 -5.26 18.67 -3.78
CA PRO A 54 -5.88 17.66 -2.92
C PRO A 54 -4.98 16.42 -2.71
N ALA A 55 -4.25 16.03 -3.74
CA ALA A 55 -3.34 14.90 -3.68
C ALA A 55 -2.18 15.14 -2.72
N ARG A 56 -1.62 16.35 -2.69
CA ARG A 56 -0.53 16.70 -1.77
C ARG A 56 -0.97 16.62 -0.31
N SER A 57 -2.17 17.09 0.00
CA SER A 57 -2.72 17.00 1.35
C SER A 57 -2.86 15.55 1.80
N PHE A 58 -3.37 14.68 0.94
CA PHE A 58 -3.50 13.25 1.20
C PHE A 58 -2.13 12.55 1.31
N ILE A 59 -1.23 12.78 0.36
CA ILE A 59 0.09 12.12 0.33
C ILE A 59 0.95 12.50 1.54
N ASN A 60 0.77 13.71 2.07
CA ASN A 60 1.52 14.19 3.23
C ASN A 60 0.80 13.93 4.56
N ASP A 61 -0.42 13.43 4.55
CA ASP A 61 -1.16 13.12 5.77
C ASP A 61 -0.60 11.87 6.44
N ALA A 62 -0.21 12.00 7.71
CA ALA A 62 0.35 10.92 8.51
C ALA A 62 -0.62 9.73 8.69
N SER A 63 -1.93 9.93 8.51
CA SER A 63 -2.91 8.84 8.55
C SER A 63 -2.76 7.89 7.36
N TYR A 64 -2.27 8.38 6.23
CA TYR A 64 -2.14 7.61 4.99
C TYR A 64 -0.68 7.32 4.63
N ARG A 65 0.24 8.21 4.98
CA ARG A 65 1.66 8.01 4.75
C ARG A 65 2.31 7.41 5.99
N LYS A 66 2.92 6.24 5.81
CA LYS A 66 3.62 5.52 6.86
C LYS A 66 5.04 5.20 6.41
N THR A 67 5.94 5.05 7.36
CA THR A 67 7.28 4.52 7.11
C THR A 67 7.42 3.19 7.84
N ILE A 68 7.89 2.18 7.13
CA ILE A 68 8.21 0.88 7.71
C ILE A 68 9.71 0.85 8.02
N ARG A 69 10.04 0.43 9.22
CA ARG A 69 11.40 0.12 9.65
C ARG A 69 11.61 -1.39 9.66
N THR A 70 12.77 -1.84 9.25
CA THR A 70 13.12 -3.26 9.23
C THR A 70 14.43 -3.51 9.95
N CYS A 71 14.55 -4.68 10.53
CA CYS A 71 15.80 -5.19 11.07
C CYS A 71 16.48 -6.09 10.04
N GLY A 72 17.65 -5.69 9.57
CA GLY A 72 18.42 -6.50 8.62
C GLY A 72 18.95 -7.82 9.18
N GLN A 73 19.02 -7.95 10.51
CA GLN A 73 19.55 -9.15 11.16
C GLN A 73 18.50 -10.28 11.29
N CYS A 74 17.28 -9.96 11.68
CA CYS A 74 16.25 -10.96 11.97
C CYS A 74 14.99 -10.84 11.10
N GLY A 75 14.90 -9.82 10.24
CA GLY A 75 13.74 -9.60 9.37
C GLY A 75 12.53 -9.00 10.09
N TRP A 76 12.65 -8.63 11.38
CA TRP A 76 11.59 -7.89 12.06
C TRP A 76 11.25 -6.61 11.33
N PHE A 77 9.99 -6.23 11.33
CA PHE A 77 9.55 -4.92 10.85
C PHE A 77 8.46 -4.33 11.75
N GLY A 78 8.40 -3.03 11.78
CA GLY A 78 7.40 -2.24 12.49
C GLY A 78 7.19 -0.90 11.83
N LEU A 79 6.22 -0.15 12.31
CA LEU A 79 6.00 1.22 11.86
C LEU A 79 6.97 2.16 12.57
N GLU A 80 7.42 3.20 11.87
CA GLU A 80 8.29 4.23 12.45
C GLU A 80 7.64 4.92 13.66
N GLU A 81 6.32 5.06 13.62
CA GLU A 81 5.53 5.65 14.71
C GLU A 81 5.58 4.85 16.03
N ASP A 82 5.90 3.56 15.96
CA ASP A 82 6.07 2.71 17.15
C ASP A 82 7.38 3.06 17.92
N ASN A 83 8.23 3.90 17.34
CA ASN A 83 9.39 4.56 17.96
C ASN A 83 10.40 3.64 18.66
N HIS A 84 10.66 2.47 18.08
CA HIS A 84 11.67 1.56 18.60
C HIS A 84 13.09 2.08 18.32
N GLU A 85 13.92 2.22 19.34
CA GLU A 85 15.34 2.58 19.21
C GLU A 85 16.18 1.38 18.73
N ALA A 86 15.77 0.19 19.12
CA ALA A 86 16.39 -1.08 18.73
C ALA A 86 15.32 -2.08 18.29
N CYS A 87 15.77 -3.12 17.61
CA CYS A 87 14.89 -4.21 17.24
C CYS A 87 14.31 -4.89 18.50
N PRO A 88 12.98 -4.89 18.68
CA PRO A 88 12.38 -5.48 19.88
C PRO A 88 12.54 -7.00 19.94
N PHE A 89 12.93 -7.63 18.81
CA PHE A 89 13.11 -9.08 18.78
C PHE A 89 14.57 -9.52 19.05
N CYS A 90 15.55 -8.93 18.40
CA CYS A 90 16.96 -9.38 18.53
C CYS A 90 17.88 -8.35 19.18
N GLY A 91 17.36 -7.20 19.61
CA GLY A 91 18.13 -6.14 20.23
C GLY A 91 19.07 -5.36 19.30
N ASN A 92 19.09 -5.67 17.99
CA ASN A 92 19.93 -4.94 17.06
C ASN A 92 19.58 -3.44 17.04
N SER A 93 20.55 -2.60 17.30
CA SER A 93 20.37 -1.15 17.33
C SER A 93 20.23 -0.49 15.94
N VAL A 94 20.47 -1.26 14.87
CA VAL A 94 20.37 -0.73 13.50
C VAL A 94 19.06 -1.17 12.88
N LEU A 95 18.12 -0.24 12.81
CA LEU A 95 16.88 -0.38 12.05
C LEU A 95 16.96 0.46 10.78
N THR A 96 16.75 -0.18 9.63
CA THR A 96 16.73 0.51 8.34
C THR A 96 15.32 0.97 8.00
N ASN A 97 15.19 2.18 7.53
CA ASN A 97 13.91 2.66 7.00
C ASN A 97 13.71 2.11 5.61
N MET A 98 12.52 1.63 5.34
CA MET A 98 12.08 1.36 3.96
C MET A 98 11.59 2.65 3.31
N LEU A 99 11.32 2.57 2.01
CA LEU A 99 10.63 3.65 1.32
C LEU A 99 9.30 3.98 2.01
N PRO A 100 8.88 5.23 1.99
CA PRO A 100 7.60 5.61 2.56
C PRO A 100 6.47 4.83 1.88
N MET A 101 5.58 4.32 2.69
CA MET A 101 4.40 3.57 2.28
C MET A 101 3.20 4.50 2.26
N LEU A 102 2.39 4.43 1.23
CA LEU A 102 1.13 5.15 1.14
C LEU A 102 -0.03 4.15 1.19
N ARG A 103 -0.95 4.37 2.13
CA ARG A 103 -2.23 3.66 2.15
C ARG A 103 -3.17 4.36 1.16
N PRO A 104 -3.51 3.76 0.02
CA PRO A 104 -4.38 4.40 -0.94
C PRO A 104 -5.81 4.50 -0.39
N TRP A 105 -6.49 5.60 -0.67
CA TRP A 105 -7.93 5.70 -0.46
C TRP A 105 -8.68 4.99 -1.57
N GLY A 106 -8.18 5.10 -2.78
CA GLY A 106 -8.73 4.47 -3.96
C GLY A 106 -7.81 4.68 -5.17
N PHE A 107 -8.26 4.21 -6.31
CA PHE A 107 -7.54 4.28 -7.57
C PHE A 107 -8.41 4.94 -8.64
N ALA A 108 -7.78 5.61 -9.58
CA ALA A 108 -8.45 6.31 -10.65
C ALA A 108 -7.93 5.86 -12.02
N PRO A 109 -8.79 5.78 -13.02
CA PRO A 109 -8.37 5.50 -14.39
C PRO A 109 -7.53 6.64 -14.95
N ARG A 110 -6.62 6.29 -15.85
CA ARG A 110 -5.77 7.25 -16.56
C ARG A 110 -6.65 8.21 -17.38
N ASN A 111 -6.47 9.50 -17.14
CA ASN A 111 -7.21 10.57 -17.81
C ASN A 111 -8.75 10.47 -17.71
N ALA A 112 -9.27 9.67 -16.76
CA ALA A 112 -10.70 9.40 -16.62
C ALA A 112 -11.39 8.88 -17.91
N THR A 113 -10.62 8.29 -18.82
CA THR A 113 -11.11 7.78 -20.11
C THR A 113 -10.91 6.27 -20.23
N SER A 114 -11.75 5.64 -21.05
CA SER A 114 -11.53 4.26 -21.47
C SER A 114 -10.39 4.15 -22.48
N ILE A 115 -9.84 2.96 -22.60
CA ILE A 115 -8.84 2.63 -23.61
C ILE A 115 -9.31 1.49 -24.48
N GLU A 116 -8.89 1.48 -25.74
CA GLU A 116 -9.09 0.34 -26.60
C GLU A 116 -8.16 -0.81 -26.19
N THR A 117 -8.67 -2.03 -26.22
CA THR A 117 -7.89 -3.22 -25.79
C THR A 117 -6.60 -3.39 -26.62
N ALA A 118 -6.59 -2.95 -27.86
CA ALA A 118 -5.41 -2.98 -28.71
C ALA A 118 -4.29 -2.02 -28.28
N GLN A 119 -4.62 -1.01 -27.48
CA GLN A 119 -3.68 -0.02 -26.96
C GLN A 119 -3.23 -0.33 -25.53
N LEU A 120 -3.70 -1.46 -24.99
CA LEU A 120 -3.41 -1.85 -23.62
C LEU A 120 -1.95 -2.30 -23.48
N ASN A 121 -1.18 -1.52 -22.77
CA ASN A 121 0.13 -1.95 -22.26
C ASN A 121 -0.03 -2.16 -20.74
N GLU A 122 -0.43 -3.36 -20.36
CA GLU A 122 -0.68 -3.68 -18.96
C GLU A 122 0.62 -4.03 -18.24
N GLU A 123 0.91 -3.30 -17.18
CA GLU A 123 1.98 -3.62 -16.27
C GLU A 123 1.45 -4.51 -15.14
N TYR A 124 1.93 -5.74 -15.11
CA TYR A 124 1.57 -6.66 -14.05
C TYR A 124 2.41 -6.41 -12.81
N THR A 125 1.76 -5.99 -11.73
CA THR A 125 2.35 -5.90 -10.41
C THR A 125 1.56 -6.77 -9.45
N ALA A 126 2.23 -7.69 -8.78
CA ALA A 126 1.60 -8.49 -7.74
C ALA A 126 1.83 -7.87 -6.37
N THR A 127 0.87 -8.05 -5.48
CA THR A 127 1.11 -7.86 -4.05
C THR A 127 2.19 -8.82 -3.60
N GLN A 128 3.13 -8.34 -2.82
CA GLN A 128 4.10 -9.21 -2.17
C GLN A 128 3.40 -10.02 -1.08
N GLN A 129 4.03 -11.11 -0.69
CA GLN A 129 3.57 -11.89 0.46
C GLN A 129 3.30 -10.95 1.65
N PRO A 130 2.23 -11.19 2.40
CA PRO A 130 1.94 -10.40 3.59
C PRO A 130 3.15 -10.36 4.50
N LEU A 131 3.53 -9.16 4.94
CA LEU A 131 4.54 -9.01 5.95
C LEU A 131 3.86 -9.13 7.31
N TYR A 132 4.34 -10.03 8.13
CA TYR A 132 3.89 -10.21 9.49
C TYR A 132 4.90 -9.57 10.43
N SER A 133 4.45 -8.77 11.36
CA SER A 133 5.25 -8.35 12.49
C SER A 133 5.33 -9.51 13.50
N THR A 134 6.01 -10.58 13.16
CA THR A 134 5.77 -11.85 13.80
C THR A 134 6.98 -12.53 14.36
N LEU A 135 7.86 -11.75 14.91
CA LEU A 135 8.71 -12.47 15.86
C LEU A 135 8.09 -12.20 17.23
N PRO A 136 7.60 -13.25 17.92
CA PRO A 136 7.06 -13.10 19.27
C PRO A 136 8.16 -12.57 20.19
N ASP A 137 7.78 -11.79 21.20
CA ASP A 137 8.67 -11.56 22.32
C ASP A 137 9.03 -12.92 22.93
N ALA A 138 10.23 -13.04 23.47
CA ALA A 138 10.72 -14.32 23.96
C ALA A 138 9.77 -14.99 24.99
N ASP A 139 9.01 -14.15 25.71
CA ASP A 139 8.10 -14.57 26.76
C ASP A 139 6.78 -15.16 26.23
N ASP A 140 6.46 -14.95 24.96
CA ASP A 140 5.23 -15.43 24.32
C ASP A 140 5.39 -16.81 23.66
N VAL A 141 6.59 -17.39 23.75
CA VAL A 141 6.92 -18.63 23.04
C VAL A 141 6.83 -19.84 24.00
N THR A 142 6.02 -20.81 23.60
CA THR A 142 5.88 -22.08 24.32
C THR A 142 6.42 -23.23 23.49
N ASP A 143 7.02 -24.17 24.12
CA ASP A 143 7.45 -25.41 23.47
C ASP A 143 6.23 -26.26 23.10
N VAL A 144 6.30 -26.95 21.97
CA VAL A 144 5.24 -27.86 21.53
C VAL A 144 5.55 -29.26 22.07
N ASP A 145 4.62 -29.81 22.86
CA ASP A 145 4.77 -31.15 23.45
C ASP A 145 5.09 -32.20 22.37
N GLY A 146 6.13 -32.99 22.66
CA GLY A 146 6.59 -34.05 21.75
C GLY A 146 7.44 -33.56 20.55
N CYS A 147 7.75 -32.29 20.45
CA CYS A 147 8.52 -31.71 19.34
C CYS A 147 9.70 -30.85 19.85
N ALA A 148 10.87 -31.47 20.02
CA ALA A 148 12.04 -30.80 20.63
C ALA A 148 12.55 -29.54 19.93
N ASN A 149 12.16 -29.31 18.65
CA ASN A 149 12.67 -28.20 17.85
C ASN A 149 11.55 -27.27 17.33
N ILE A 150 10.33 -27.40 17.84
CA ILE A 150 9.19 -26.57 17.43
C ILE A 150 8.70 -25.80 18.64
N ARG A 151 8.65 -24.50 18.47
CA ARG A 151 8.05 -23.59 19.45
C ARG A 151 6.87 -22.86 18.82
N MET A 152 5.86 -22.56 19.59
CA MET A 152 4.64 -21.91 19.14
C MET A 152 4.42 -20.63 19.94
N ALA A 153 3.98 -19.60 19.25
CA ALA A 153 3.46 -18.39 19.88
C ALA A 153 2.10 -18.06 19.29
N VAL A 154 1.16 -17.67 20.14
CA VAL A 154 -0.16 -17.19 19.73
C VAL A 154 -0.29 -15.76 20.16
N ARG A 155 -0.42 -14.86 19.19
CA ARG A 155 -0.61 -13.43 19.45
C ARG A 155 -1.95 -12.96 18.89
N PRO A 156 -2.83 -12.46 19.72
CA PRO A 156 -4.02 -11.78 19.26
C PRO A 156 -3.66 -10.41 18.66
N ASN A 157 -4.45 -9.96 17.70
CA ASN A 157 -4.37 -8.58 17.14
C ASN A 157 -3.06 -8.21 16.45
N GLN A 158 -2.38 -9.15 15.80
CA GLN A 158 -1.20 -8.86 15.00
C GLN A 158 -1.53 -8.01 13.77
N ARG A 159 -0.69 -7.03 13.50
CA ARG A 159 -0.78 -6.24 12.27
C ARG A 159 -0.22 -7.05 11.10
N ILE A 160 -1.01 -7.18 10.06
CA ILE A 160 -0.57 -7.73 8.77
C ILE A 160 -0.41 -6.54 7.81
N ILE A 161 0.76 -6.43 7.22
CA ILE A 161 1.02 -5.39 6.22
C ILE A 161 1.14 -6.04 4.86
N MET A 162 0.24 -5.66 3.95
CA MET A 162 0.31 -6.05 2.55
C MET A 162 0.87 -4.88 1.75
N LEU A 163 1.86 -5.16 0.92
CA LEU A 163 2.55 -4.17 0.12
C LEU A 163 2.48 -4.53 -1.37
N ASN A 164 2.28 -3.52 -2.21
CA ASN A 164 2.62 -3.58 -3.61
C ASN A 164 3.80 -2.64 -3.87
N LYS A 165 4.92 -3.20 -4.26
CA LYS A 165 6.16 -2.46 -4.54
C LYS A 165 6.36 -2.12 -6.01
N GLY A 166 5.33 -2.27 -6.82
CA GLY A 166 5.43 -1.99 -8.25
C GLY A 166 6.35 -2.94 -9.01
N VAL A 167 6.60 -2.61 -10.26
CA VAL A 167 7.48 -3.37 -11.14
C VAL A 167 8.91 -3.37 -10.61
N GLY A 168 9.50 -4.54 -10.49
CA GLY A 168 10.87 -4.70 -10.01
C GLY A 168 11.10 -4.28 -8.55
N GLY A 169 10.03 -4.09 -7.75
CA GLY A 169 10.15 -3.75 -6.33
C GLY A 169 10.58 -2.31 -6.04
N LYS A 170 10.54 -1.43 -7.03
CA LYS A 170 11.01 -0.03 -6.93
C LYS A 170 9.96 0.94 -6.38
N GLY A 171 8.73 0.46 -6.15
CA GLY A 171 7.60 1.30 -5.77
C GLY A 171 6.94 1.96 -6.96
N PHE A 172 6.11 2.93 -6.68
CA PHE A 172 5.40 3.76 -7.65
C PHE A 172 5.84 5.22 -7.50
N THR A 173 6.06 5.89 -8.61
CA THR A 173 6.25 7.34 -8.61
C THR A 173 4.88 8.01 -8.69
N ILE A 174 4.52 8.75 -7.64
CA ILE A 174 3.20 9.41 -7.55
C ILE A 174 3.38 10.92 -7.61
N CYS A 175 2.65 11.56 -8.51
CA CYS A 175 2.61 13.01 -8.58
C CYS A 175 1.93 13.59 -7.34
N CYS A 176 2.62 14.46 -6.62
CA CYS A 176 2.06 15.08 -5.42
C CYS A 176 0.95 16.08 -5.71
N ASP A 177 0.81 16.53 -6.95
CA ASP A 177 -0.20 17.54 -7.29
C ASP A 177 -1.53 16.92 -7.73
N CYS A 178 -1.51 15.83 -8.48
CA CYS A 178 -2.74 15.24 -9.01
C CYS A 178 -2.95 13.76 -8.66
N GLY A 179 -1.99 13.11 -8.00
CA GLY A 179 -2.07 11.68 -7.68
C GLY A 179 -1.80 10.73 -8.85
N ALA A 180 -1.45 11.26 -10.03
CA ALA A 180 -1.09 10.42 -11.18
C ALA A 180 0.15 9.58 -10.85
N ALA A 181 0.14 8.32 -11.30
CA ALA A 181 1.26 7.41 -11.17
C ALA A 181 2.01 7.26 -12.51
N MET A 182 3.32 7.15 -12.40
CA MET A 182 4.24 6.93 -13.52
C MET A 182 5.10 5.70 -13.21
#